data_716c61fd4b84b40e19dac713e24fda87
#
_entry.id   716c61fd4b84b40e19dac713e24fda87
#
_cell.length_a   1.000
_cell.length_b   1.000
_cell.length_c   1.000
_cell.angle_alpha   90.00
_cell.angle_beta   90.00
_cell.angle_gamma   90.00
#
_symmetry.space_group_name_H-M   'P 1'
#
loop_
_entity.id
_entity.type
_entity.pdbx_description
1 polymer ?
#
loop_
_entity_poly.entity_id
_entity_poly.type
_entity_poly.pdbx_seq_one_letter_code
_entity_poly.pdbx_strand_id
1 'polypeptide(L)'
;MKNLIMTIAVAIMTTFAASAQFMVVTTVNTPDSDLNEEWGTTNFTDNLGIGYIYNDKCVVGLVRAGEDSTGEASYDLWGRYNWNANMYVSVQAPTEEMLDNLTVGIGYSYDVWKGLCVEPNYSMGLKEDENGEREGSFKLGLSYKF
;
A
#
# COMPACT_ATOMS: atom_id res chain seq x y z
N MET A 1 -7.39 22.09 9.80
CA MET A 1 -7.66 21.21 8.63
C MET A 1 -7.22 19.76 8.86
N LYS A 2 -6.02 19.50 9.43
CA LYS A 2 -5.58 18.12 9.72
C LYS A 2 -6.57 17.33 10.60
N ASN A 3 -7.15 17.97 11.62
CA ASN A 3 -8.12 17.35 12.51
C ASN A 3 -9.48 17.07 11.81
N LEU A 4 -9.86 17.92 10.84
CA LEU A 4 -11.08 17.72 10.07
C LEU A 4 -10.99 16.51 9.14
N ILE A 5 -9.85 16.36 8.45
CA ILE A 5 -9.59 15.22 7.57
C ILE A 5 -9.55 13.92 8.37
N MET A 6 -8.91 13.95 9.54
CA MET A 6 -8.84 12.80 10.44
C MET A 6 -10.23 12.42 10.99
N THR A 7 -11.07 13.40 11.34
CA THR A 7 -12.44 13.17 11.80
C THR A 7 -13.32 12.61 10.68
N ILE A 8 -13.20 13.13 9.47
CA ILE A 8 -13.92 12.62 8.30
C ILE A 8 -13.46 11.19 7.98
N ALA A 9 -12.16 10.90 8.02
CA ALA A 9 -11.64 9.56 7.78
C ALA A 9 -12.16 8.56 8.83
N VAL A 10 -12.18 8.93 10.12
CA VAL A 10 -12.73 8.09 11.18
C VAL A 10 -14.24 7.91 11.03
N ALA A 11 -14.99 8.96 10.69
CA ALA A 11 -16.43 8.88 10.46
C ALA A 11 -16.77 7.99 9.25
N ILE A 12 -15.98 8.07 8.18
CA ILE A 12 -16.10 7.18 7.03
C ILE A 12 -15.80 5.74 7.45
N MET A 13 -14.74 5.49 8.21
CA MET A 13 -14.41 4.14 8.68
C MET A 13 -15.51 3.54 9.58
N THR A 14 -16.14 4.32 10.44
CA THR A 14 -17.20 3.81 11.33
C THR A 14 -18.51 3.52 10.61
N THR A 15 -18.85 4.26 9.55
CA THR A 15 -20.05 4.00 8.75
C THR A 15 -19.92 2.80 7.83
N PHE A 16 -18.71 2.48 7.41
CA PHE A 16 -18.44 1.38 6.48
C PHE A 16 -18.01 0.07 7.16
N ALA A 17 -17.61 0.10 8.43
CA ALA A 17 -17.31 -1.12 9.21
C ALA A 17 -18.50 -2.11 9.31
N ALA A 18 -19.72 -1.65 9.03
CA ALA A 18 -20.91 -2.50 9.02
C ALA A 18 -21.04 -3.40 7.78
N SER A 19 -20.23 -3.19 6.72
CA SER A 19 -20.36 -3.96 5.47
C SER A 19 -19.14 -4.80 5.10
N ALA A 20 -18.11 -4.89 5.98
CA ALA A 20 -16.93 -5.75 5.80
C ALA A 20 -16.27 -5.65 4.41
N GLN A 21 -16.14 -4.43 3.89
CA GLN A 21 -15.62 -4.17 2.54
C GLN A 21 -14.37 -3.29 2.52
N PHE A 22 -13.64 -3.25 3.64
CA PHE A 22 -12.42 -2.47 3.74
C PHE A 22 -11.22 -3.32 4.08
N MET A 23 -10.10 -2.89 3.57
CA MET A 23 -8.80 -3.49 3.77
C MET A 23 -7.80 -2.41 4.15
N VAL A 24 -7.06 -2.64 5.21
CA VAL A 24 -5.88 -1.85 5.55
C VAL A 24 -4.66 -2.62 5.10
N VAL A 25 -3.72 -1.94 4.48
CA VAL A 25 -2.48 -2.53 3.99
C VAL A 25 -1.30 -1.72 4.50
N THR A 26 -0.19 -2.37 4.72
CA THR A 26 1.10 -1.71 4.93
C THR A 26 2.21 -2.56 4.36
N THR A 27 3.30 -1.93 3.99
CA THR A 27 4.53 -2.61 3.59
C THR A 27 5.57 -2.36 4.67
N VAL A 28 6.21 -3.43 5.12
CA VAL A 28 7.27 -3.35 6.11
C VAL A 28 8.55 -2.91 5.40
N ASN A 29 9.05 -1.74 5.76
CA ASN A 29 10.35 -1.27 5.32
C ASN A 29 11.42 -1.78 6.30
N THR A 30 12.40 -2.50 5.80
CA THR A 30 13.54 -2.92 6.63
C THR A 30 14.47 -1.73 6.85
N PRO A 31 14.92 -1.48 8.10
CA PRO A 31 15.93 -0.47 8.37
C PRO A 31 17.22 -0.76 7.59
N ASP A 32 17.86 0.28 7.10
CA ASP A 32 19.15 0.15 6.44
C ASP A 32 20.25 0.03 7.50
N SER A 33 20.90 -1.14 7.54
CA SER A 33 21.98 -1.41 8.48
C SER A 33 23.23 -0.55 8.22
N ASP A 34 23.42 -0.10 6.99
CA ASP A 34 24.59 0.73 6.61
C ASP A 34 24.42 2.18 7.12
N LEU A 35 23.18 2.61 7.33
CA LEU A 35 22.83 3.93 7.88
C LEU A 35 22.62 3.93 9.40
N ASN A 36 22.84 2.79 10.08
CA ASN A 36 22.52 2.59 11.50
C ASN A 36 21.07 2.95 11.86
N GLU A 37 20.14 2.70 10.95
CA GLU A 37 18.73 2.88 11.21
C GLU A 37 18.21 1.80 12.18
N GLU A 38 17.38 2.22 13.12
CA GLU A 38 16.72 1.32 14.08
C GLU A 38 15.26 1.10 13.67
N TRP A 39 14.68 -0.01 14.12
CA TRP A 39 13.27 -0.28 13.94
C TRP A 39 12.41 0.77 14.63
N GLY A 40 11.56 1.45 13.87
CA GLY A 40 10.65 2.48 14.36
C GLY A 40 9.25 2.33 13.77
N THR A 41 8.35 3.19 14.21
CA THR A 41 6.96 3.21 13.69
C THR A 41 6.89 3.55 12.22
N THR A 42 7.82 4.35 11.70
CA THR A 42 7.94 4.74 10.29
C THR A 42 8.11 3.54 9.36
N ASN A 43 8.81 2.48 9.81
CA ASN A 43 8.97 1.26 9.04
C ASN A 43 7.63 0.58 8.67
N PHE A 44 6.56 0.91 9.39
CA PHE A 44 5.22 0.36 9.18
C PHE A 44 4.20 1.39 8.68
N THR A 45 4.42 2.68 8.94
CA THR A 45 3.42 3.73 8.67
C THR A 45 3.66 4.47 7.35
N ASP A 46 4.87 4.46 6.82
CA ASP A 46 5.19 5.19 5.59
C ASP A 46 4.49 4.64 4.36
N ASN A 47 4.07 3.38 4.41
CA ASN A 47 3.32 2.74 3.33
C ASN A 47 1.93 2.27 3.82
N LEU A 48 1.36 2.95 4.81
CA LEU A 48 0.04 2.61 5.29
C LEU A 48 -1.02 3.03 4.27
N GLY A 49 -1.88 2.09 3.91
CA GLY A 49 -2.95 2.32 2.95
C GLY A 49 -4.29 1.79 3.43
N ILE A 50 -5.32 2.32 2.81
CA ILE A 50 -6.70 1.85 2.99
C ILE A 50 -7.32 1.62 1.62
N GLY A 51 -7.96 0.46 1.44
CA GLY A 51 -8.64 0.10 0.21
C GLY A 51 -10.09 -0.31 0.45
N TYR A 52 -10.93 0.00 -0.52
CA TYR A 52 -12.30 -0.48 -0.61
C TYR A 52 -12.34 -1.74 -1.46
N ILE A 53 -12.90 -2.81 -0.91
CA ILE A 53 -13.09 -4.08 -1.60
C ILE A 53 -14.39 -3.98 -2.40
N TYR A 54 -14.29 -3.74 -3.72
CA TYR A 54 -15.45 -3.58 -4.59
C TYR A 54 -16.20 -4.91 -4.81
N ASN A 55 -15.43 -5.97 -4.98
CA ASN A 55 -15.92 -7.34 -5.01
C ASN A 55 -14.78 -8.23 -4.48
N ASP A 56 -15.00 -9.51 -4.30
CA ASP A 56 -13.98 -10.42 -3.76
C ASP A 56 -12.65 -10.40 -4.54
N LYS A 57 -12.63 -9.76 -5.71
CA LYS A 57 -11.48 -9.72 -6.62
C LYS A 57 -10.80 -8.37 -6.71
N CYS A 58 -11.52 -7.28 -6.60
CA CYS A 58 -10.99 -5.93 -6.85
C CYS A 58 -10.95 -5.12 -5.57
N VAL A 59 -9.81 -4.52 -5.30
CA VAL A 59 -9.62 -3.53 -4.22
C VAL A 59 -9.06 -2.26 -4.83
N VAL A 60 -9.57 -1.11 -4.45
CA VAL A 60 -9.09 0.21 -4.87
C VAL A 60 -8.93 1.09 -3.65
N GLY A 61 -7.86 1.83 -3.56
CA GLY A 61 -7.59 2.65 -2.38
C GLY A 61 -6.48 3.65 -2.55
N LEU A 62 -6.05 4.16 -1.41
CA LEU A 62 -4.94 5.10 -1.28
C LEU A 62 -3.90 4.51 -0.35
N VAL A 63 -2.65 4.73 -0.66
CA VAL A 63 -1.52 4.37 0.18
C VAL A 63 -0.64 5.60 0.40
N ARG A 64 -0.13 5.78 1.61
CA ARG A 64 0.87 6.81 1.89
C ARG A 64 2.17 6.41 1.22
N ALA A 65 2.75 7.32 0.46
CA ALA A 65 3.99 7.11 -0.30
C ALA A 65 5.21 7.83 0.31
N GLY A 66 5.13 8.14 1.61
CA GLY A 66 6.18 8.88 2.31
C GLY A 66 5.84 10.36 2.47
N GLU A 67 6.87 11.21 2.54
CA GLU A 67 6.76 12.65 2.64
C GLU A 67 7.42 13.29 1.40
N ASP A 68 6.81 14.37 0.91
CA ASP A 68 7.38 15.15 -0.17
C ASP A 68 8.54 16.03 0.30
N SER A 69 9.16 16.77 -0.61
CA SER A 69 10.28 17.69 -0.32
C SER A 69 9.91 18.82 0.64
N THR A 70 8.62 19.06 0.89
CA THR A 70 8.10 20.07 1.82
C THR A 70 7.76 19.49 3.20
N GLY A 71 7.90 18.17 3.38
CA GLY A 71 7.53 17.45 4.60
C GLY A 71 6.03 17.16 4.71
N GLU A 72 5.29 17.28 3.61
CA GLU A 72 3.89 16.88 3.56
C GLU A 72 3.74 15.43 3.11
N ALA A 73 2.76 14.72 3.68
CA ALA A 73 2.52 13.34 3.32
C ALA A 73 2.01 13.25 1.88
N SER A 74 2.70 12.47 1.06
CA SER A 74 2.27 12.13 -0.30
C SER A 74 1.42 10.86 -0.29
N TYR A 75 0.54 10.75 -1.27
CA TYR A 75 -0.38 9.62 -1.40
C TYR A 75 -0.39 9.13 -2.84
N ASP A 76 -0.46 7.81 -2.98
CA ASP A 76 -0.59 7.14 -4.26
C ASP A 76 -1.97 6.49 -4.37
N LEU A 77 -2.52 6.49 -5.57
CA LEU A 77 -3.63 5.62 -5.92
C LEU A 77 -3.12 4.18 -6.01
N TRP A 78 -3.87 3.29 -5.40
CA TRP A 78 -3.51 1.89 -5.36
C TRP A 78 -4.70 1.02 -5.75
N GLY A 79 -4.42 0.03 -6.59
CA GLY A 79 -5.38 -0.96 -7.03
C GLY A 79 -4.82 -2.37 -6.92
N ARG A 80 -5.68 -3.32 -6.62
CA ARG A 80 -5.34 -4.73 -6.49
C ARG A 80 -6.41 -5.60 -7.14
N TYR A 81 -5.97 -6.58 -7.90
CA TYR A 81 -6.82 -7.62 -8.44
C TYR A 81 -6.40 -8.98 -7.89
N ASN A 82 -7.28 -9.64 -7.16
CA ASN A 82 -7.06 -10.98 -6.64
C ASN A 82 -7.38 -11.99 -7.73
N TRP A 83 -6.36 -12.61 -8.27
CA TRP A 83 -6.49 -13.63 -9.31
C TRP A 83 -7.17 -14.89 -8.76
N ASN A 84 -6.74 -15.32 -7.60
CA ASN A 84 -7.37 -16.41 -6.84
C ASN A 84 -7.41 -16.04 -5.34
N ALA A 85 -7.73 -16.99 -4.47
CA ALA A 85 -7.87 -16.74 -3.04
C ALA A 85 -6.60 -16.15 -2.39
N ASN A 86 -5.42 -16.42 -2.94
CA ASN A 86 -4.14 -16.10 -2.34
C ASN A 86 -3.26 -15.21 -3.21
N MET A 87 -3.34 -15.30 -4.54
CA MET A 87 -2.48 -14.53 -5.45
C MET A 87 -3.17 -13.26 -5.93
N TYR A 88 -2.40 -12.18 -6.01
CA TYR A 88 -2.89 -10.91 -6.53
C TYR A 88 -1.86 -10.21 -7.41
N VAL A 89 -2.37 -9.35 -8.25
CA VAL A 89 -1.60 -8.32 -8.94
C VAL A 89 -2.01 -6.96 -8.41
N SER A 90 -1.08 -6.02 -8.34
CA SER A 90 -1.33 -4.67 -7.88
C SER A 90 -0.77 -3.64 -8.84
N VAL A 91 -1.36 -2.47 -8.82
CA VAL A 91 -0.89 -1.28 -9.51
C VAL A 91 -0.92 -0.13 -8.53
N GLN A 92 0.12 0.67 -8.55
CA GLN A 92 0.25 1.88 -7.73
C GLN A 92 0.72 3.01 -8.60
N ALA A 93 0.10 4.16 -8.46
CA ALA A 93 0.41 5.35 -9.22
C ALA A 93 0.40 6.57 -8.30
N PRO A 94 1.46 7.41 -8.32
CA PRO A 94 1.44 8.69 -7.64
C PRO A 94 0.25 9.53 -8.11
N THR A 95 -0.28 10.36 -7.21
CA THR A 95 -1.33 11.33 -7.58
C THR A 95 -0.81 12.41 -8.51
N GLU A 96 0.49 12.64 -8.47
CA GLU A 96 1.22 13.53 -9.39
C GLU A 96 2.00 12.68 -10.41
N GLU A 97 1.99 13.07 -11.68
CA GLU A 97 2.69 12.38 -12.78
C GLU A 97 2.35 10.88 -12.88
N MET A 98 1.07 10.57 -12.80
CA MET A 98 0.52 9.21 -12.63
C MET A 98 1.04 8.21 -13.68
N LEU A 99 1.18 8.62 -14.94
CA LEU A 99 1.59 7.73 -16.03
C LEU A 99 3.09 7.46 -16.07
N ASP A 100 3.90 8.40 -15.57
CA ASP A 100 5.35 8.31 -15.65
C ASP A 100 5.95 7.46 -14.52
N ASN A 101 5.25 7.32 -13.39
CA ASN A 101 5.75 6.64 -12.20
C ASN A 101 4.86 5.46 -11.77
N LEU A 102 4.28 4.76 -12.73
CA LEU A 102 3.44 3.60 -12.49
C LEU A 102 4.29 2.43 -11.98
N THR A 103 3.83 1.81 -10.89
CA THR A 103 4.43 0.60 -10.33
C THR A 103 3.44 -0.55 -10.44
N VAL A 104 3.89 -1.70 -10.89
CA VAL A 104 3.11 -2.94 -10.92
C VAL A 104 3.72 -3.96 -9.98
N GLY A 105 2.87 -4.80 -9.40
CA GLY A 105 3.33 -5.81 -8.46
C GLY A 105 2.55 -7.10 -8.56
N ILE A 106 3.15 -8.15 -8.06
CA ILE A 106 2.54 -9.45 -7.85
C ILE A 106 2.83 -9.91 -6.43
N GLY A 107 1.84 -10.47 -5.77
CA GLY A 107 2.01 -10.92 -4.40
C GLY A 107 1.19 -12.16 -4.06
N TYR A 108 1.51 -12.70 -2.92
CA TYR A 108 0.82 -13.84 -2.34
C TYR A 108 0.32 -13.47 -0.94
N SER A 109 -0.95 -13.76 -0.64
CA SER A 109 -1.60 -13.43 0.62
C SER A 109 -1.76 -14.69 1.46
N TYR A 110 -1.06 -14.75 2.59
CA TYR A 110 -1.20 -15.80 3.59
C TYR A 110 -2.09 -15.32 4.72
N ASP A 111 -3.27 -15.90 4.85
CA ASP A 111 -4.15 -15.64 5.99
C ASP A 111 -3.54 -16.27 7.25
N VAL A 112 -3.16 -15.43 8.20
CA VAL A 112 -2.50 -15.86 9.46
C VAL A 112 -3.48 -15.87 10.60
N TRP A 113 -4.45 -14.97 10.63
CA TRP A 113 -5.44 -14.90 11.68
C TRP A 113 -6.60 -13.96 11.33
N LYS A 114 -7.82 -14.50 11.22
CA LYS A 114 -9.10 -13.76 11.13
C LYS A 114 -9.03 -12.46 10.30
N GLY A 115 -8.60 -12.56 9.04
CA GLY A 115 -8.49 -11.43 8.13
C GLY A 115 -7.13 -10.72 8.13
N LEU A 116 -6.23 -11.06 9.06
CA LEU A 116 -4.85 -10.63 9.02
C LEU A 116 -4.06 -11.51 8.07
N CYS A 117 -3.46 -10.90 7.06
CA CYS A 117 -2.64 -11.59 6.07
C CYS A 117 -1.21 -11.05 6.08
N VAL A 118 -0.27 -11.96 5.82
CA VAL A 118 1.13 -11.64 5.50
C VAL A 118 1.30 -11.78 3.99
N GLU A 119 1.88 -10.78 3.35
CA GLU A 119 1.86 -10.64 1.91
C GLU A 119 3.26 -10.38 1.33
N PRO A 120 4.08 -11.44 1.13
CA PRO A 120 5.27 -11.29 0.31
C PRO A 120 4.87 -10.86 -1.09
N ASN A 121 5.52 -9.83 -1.60
CA ASN A 121 5.24 -9.29 -2.91
C ASN A 121 6.51 -8.79 -3.59
N TYR A 122 6.45 -8.77 -4.91
CA TYR A 122 7.47 -8.18 -5.76
C TYR A 122 6.82 -7.07 -6.58
N SER A 123 7.41 -5.91 -6.58
CA SER A 123 6.93 -4.75 -7.32
C SER A 123 8.04 -4.16 -8.19
N MET A 124 7.64 -3.59 -9.31
CA MET A 124 8.55 -3.03 -10.31
C MET A 124 7.95 -1.76 -10.89
N GLY A 125 8.76 -0.70 -10.96
CA GLY A 125 8.41 0.51 -11.69
C GLY A 125 8.33 0.24 -13.20
N LEU A 126 7.40 0.86 -13.89
CA LEU A 126 7.31 0.74 -15.36
C LEU A 126 8.28 1.69 -16.08
N LYS A 127 8.74 2.74 -15.41
CA LYS A 127 9.74 3.65 -15.91
C LYS A 127 11.10 2.97 -15.95
N GLU A 128 11.80 3.11 -17.07
CA GLU A 128 13.17 2.67 -17.22
C GLU A 128 14.11 3.76 -16.72
N ASP A 129 15.21 3.36 -16.10
CA ASP A 129 16.28 4.26 -15.71
C ASP A 129 17.10 4.74 -16.95
N GLU A 130 18.12 5.57 -16.74
CA GLU A 130 19.00 6.06 -17.82
C GLU A 130 19.75 4.92 -18.53
N ASN A 131 19.83 3.75 -17.95
CA ASN A 131 20.50 2.57 -18.52
C ASN A 131 19.50 1.61 -19.21
N GLY A 132 18.20 1.94 -19.20
CA GLY A 132 17.14 1.09 -19.75
C GLY A 132 16.75 -0.07 -18.84
N GLU A 133 17.12 -0.02 -17.55
CA GLU A 133 16.76 -1.02 -16.56
C GLU A 133 15.54 -0.55 -15.75
N ARG A 134 14.78 -1.50 -15.23
CA ARG A 134 13.63 -1.23 -14.36
C ARG A 134 13.94 -1.71 -12.95
N GLU A 135 13.79 -0.80 -11.99
CA GLU A 135 13.95 -1.17 -10.59
C GLU A 135 12.79 -2.02 -10.10
N GLY A 136 13.13 -3.21 -9.62
CA GLY A 136 12.19 -4.10 -8.95
C GLY A 136 12.62 -4.36 -7.51
N SER A 137 11.67 -4.48 -6.60
CA SER A 137 11.94 -4.74 -5.20
C SER A 137 11.03 -5.82 -4.64
N PHE A 138 11.60 -6.67 -3.80
CA PHE A 138 10.86 -7.62 -3.00
C PHE A 138 10.51 -6.99 -1.65
N LYS A 139 9.24 -7.06 -1.27
CA LYS A 139 8.73 -6.45 -0.05
C LYS A 139 7.85 -7.43 0.72
N LEU A 140 7.77 -7.23 2.01
CA LEU A 140 6.83 -7.93 2.88
C LEU A 140 5.70 -6.99 3.26
N GLY A 141 4.49 -7.31 2.82
CA GLY A 141 3.29 -6.59 3.19
C GLY A 141 2.55 -7.24 4.35
N LEU A 142 1.75 -6.45 5.02
CA LEU A 142 0.73 -6.88 5.95
C LEU A 142 -0.60 -6.30 5.51
N SER A 143 -1.67 -7.08 5.57
CA SER A 143 -3.01 -6.58 5.31
C SER A 143 -4.02 -7.09 6.31
N TYR A 144 -5.05 -6.30 6.57
CA TYR A 144 -6.18 -6.68 7.40
C TYR A 144 -7.48 -6.38 6.68
N LYS A 145 -8.33 -7.40 6.55
CA LYS A 145 -9.67 -7.31 5.96
C LYS A 145 -10.70 -7.26 7.07
N PHE A 146 -11.54 -6.23 7.03
CA PHE A 146 -12.66 -6.06 7.96
C PHE A 146 -13.88 -6.83 7.52
#